data_5c5816703e8099cbd6834da203fb7843
#
_entry.id   5c5816703e8099cbd6834da203fb7843
#
_cell.length_a   1.000
_cell.length_b   1.000
_cell.length_c   1.000
_cell.angle_alpha   90.00
_cell.angle_beta   90.00
_cell.angle_gamma   90.00
#
_symmetry.space_group_name_H-M   'P 1'
#
loop_
_entity.id
_entity.type
_entity.pdbx_description
1 polymer ?
#
loop_
_entity_poly.entity_id
_entity_poly.type
_entity_poly.pdbx_seq_one_letter_code
_entity_poly.pdbx_strand_id
1 'polypeptide(L)'
;MTQVPFARGDQQLDAPVHFALIHYGEEELRAGVLNFLEPALNDPRQGIYLCGPEGEASRFLENLALSAGRDVRADVAERRIILGHGDRDADQQLQNLLDPLRELCDRGFSPVRVVGPAAWGVIGYAAPEDFLWYESRVLPGIEDLQAVAVMCTYDAARLPARAIVYGALETHTHTIIDGVLSASPSFMSADRYLKTRLIHLPWLEPGEERPVTETSEDHPGRVPRSRKR
;
A
#
# COMPACT_ATOMS: atom_id res chain seq x y z
N MET A 1 13.38 -8.58 -17.78
CA MET A 1 12.19 -8.00 -17.12
C MET A 1 11.23 -9.13 -16.83
N THR A 2 10.70 -9.19 -15.63
CA THR A 2 9.77 -10.24 -15.19
C THR A 2 8.35 -9.80 -15.49
N GLN A 3 7.60 -10.61 -16.25
CA GLN A 3 6.19 -10.33 -16.54
C GLN A 3 5.32 -10.68 -15.35
N VAL A 4 4.38 -9.80 -15.03
CA VAL A 4 3.41 -9.95 -13.93
C VAL A 4 2.01 -10.00 -14.56
N PRO A 5 1.51 -11.21 -14.90
CA PRO A 5 0.20 -11.36 -15.51
C PRO A 5 -0.92 -11.17 -14.47
N PHE A 6 -2.10 -10.74 -14.93
CA PHE A 6 -3.34 -10.77 -14.17
C PHE A 6 -4.12 -12.05 -14.48
N ALA A 7 -5.04 -12.45 -13.59
CA ALA A 7 -5.82 -13.68 -13.77
C ALA A 7 -6.81 -13.57 -14.93
N ARG A 8 -7.31 -12.37 -15.19
CA ARG A 8 -8.34 -12.12 -16.21
C ARG A 8 -7.83 -11.17 -17.27
N GLY A 9 -8.08 -11.51 -18.52
CA GLY A 9 -7.66 -10.73 -19.69
C GLY A 9 -6.17 -10.90 -20.01
N ASP A 10 -5.72 -10.21 -21.07
CA ASP A 10 -4.33 -10.22 -21.52
C ASP A 10 -3.48 -9.13 -20.85
N GLN A 11 -3.93 -8.66 -19.65
CA GLN A 11 -3.24 -7.61 -18.93
C GLN A 11 -2.00 -8.17 -18.23
N GLN A 12 -0.90 -7.46 -18.37
CA GLN A 12 0.36 -7.77 -17.69
C GLN A 12 1.17 -6.49 -17.48
N LEU A 13 2.05 -6.52 -16.49
CA LEU A 13 2.98 -5.44 -16.17
C LEU A 13 4.41 -5.96 -16.17
N ASP A 14 5.36 -5.08 -16.48
CA ASP A 14 6.79 -5.36 -16.35
C ASP A 14 7.28 -4.96 -14.97
N ALA A 15 7.77 -5.93 -14.18
CA ALA A 15 8.39 -5.67 -12.88
C ALA A 15 9.84 -5.16 -13.05
N PRO A 16 10.35 -4.29 -12.14
CA PRO A 16 9.66 -3.76 -10.96
C PRO A 16 8.60 -2.72 -11.34
N VAL A 17 7.47 -2.75 -10.65
CA VAL A 17 6.36 -1.83 -10.93
C VAL A 17 5.61 -1.44 -9.67
N HIS A 18 5.23 -0.17 -9.58
CA HIS A 18 4.36 0.40 -8.56
C HIS A 18 3.14 1.00 -9.25
N PHE A 19 1.95 0.49 -8.93
CA PHE A 19 0.70 0.86 -9.59
C PHE A 19 -0.46 0.96 -8.60
N ALA A 20 -1.48 1.73 -8.95
CA ALA A 20 -2.63 2.01 -8.10
C ALA A 20 -3.89 1.28 -8.61
N LEU A 21 -4.67 0.71 -7.68
CA LEU A 21 -6.06 0.33 -7.89
C LEU A 21 -6.94 1.39 -7.26
N ILE A 22 -7.67 2.16 -8.07
CA ILE A 22 -8.66 3.14 -7.62
C ILE A 22 -10.03 2.47 -7.68
N HIS A 23 -10.73 2.41 -6.54
CA HIS A 23 -12.01 1.70 -6.41
C HIS A 23 -13.04 2.55 -5.64
N TYR A 24 -14.32 2.27 -5.82
CA TYR A 24 -15.44 2.95 -5.16
C TYR A 24 -16.18 2.08 -4.15
N GLY A 25 -15.63 0.96 -3.77
CA GLY A 25 -16.24 0.08 -2.78
C GLY A 25 -15.54 -1.27 -2.68
N GLU A 26 -16.08 -2.10 -1.80
CA GLU A 26 -15.42 -3.34 -1.40
C GLU A 26 -15.48 -4.42 -2.49
N GLU A 27 -16.51 -4.41 -3.34
CA GLU A 27 -16.65 -5.35 -4.45
C GLU A 27 -15.58 -5.11 -5.52
N GLU A 28 -15.38 -3.85 -5.92
CA GLU A 28 -14.32 -3.48 -6.88
C GLU A 28 -12.93 -3.75 -6.31
N LEU A 29 -12.71 -3.38 -5.04
CA LEU A 29 -11.47 -3.70 -4.33
C LEU A 29 -11.18 -5.19 -4.40
N ARG A 30 -12.13 -6.01 -3.95
CA ARG A 30 -11.96 -7.47 -3.93
C ARG A 30 -11.71 -8.04 -5.32
N ALA A 31 -12.47 -7.62 -6.32
CA ALA A 31 -12.32 -8.09 -7.69
C ALA A 31 -10.95 -7.72 -8.27
N GLY A 32 -10.49 -6.47 -8.07
CA GLY A 32 -9.20 -5.98 -8.57
C GLY A 32 -8.03 -6.70 -7.89
N VAL A 33 -8.08 -6.84 -6.57
CA VAL A 33 -7.01 -7.51 -5.82
C VAL A 33 -6.97 -9.01 -6.11
N LEU A 34 -8.12 -9.69 -6.20
CA LEU A 34 -8.15 -11.11 -6.56
C LEU A 34 -7.59 -11.31 -7.98
N ASN A 35 -7.99 -10.48 -8.94
CA ASN A 35 -7.45 -10.53 -10.30
C ASN A 35 -5.91 -10.39 -10.33
N PHE A 36 -5.34 -9.58 -9.44
CA PHE A 36 -3.90 -9.42 -9.32
C PHE A 36 -3.22 -10.57 -8.57
N LEU A 37 -3.81 -11.10 -7.49
CA LEU A 37 -3.17 -12.12 -6.63
C LEU A 37 -3.43 -13.56 -7.06
N GLU A 38 -4.50 -13.87 -7.78
CA GLU A 38 -4.88 -15.23 -8.16
C GLU A 38 -3.75 -16.00 -8.87
N PRO A 39 -2.97 -15.41 -9.80
CA PRO A 39 -1.82 -16.10 -10.39
C PRO A 39 -0.79 -16.55 -9.35
N ALA A 40 -0.51 -15.72 -8.33
CA ALA A 40 0.42 -16.08 -7.26
C ALA A 40 -0.19 -17.07 -6.26
N LEU A 41 -1.48 -17.00 -6.01
CA LEU A 41 -2.16 -18.01 -5.18
C LEU A 41 -2.06 -19.40 -5.82
N ASN A 42 -2.04 -19.49 -7.14
CA ASN A 42 -2.01 -20.72 -7.90
C ASN A 42 -0.60 -21.21 -8.28
N ASP A 43 0.42 -20.37 -8.17
CA ASP A 43 1.82 -20.70 -8.46
C ASP A 43 2.68 -20.61 -7.20
N PRO A 44 3.15 -21.74 -6.63
CA PRO A 44 3.94 -21.76 -5.41
C PRO A 44 5.33 -21.11 -5.55
N ARG A 45 5.77 -20.79 -6.77
CA ARG A 45 7.03 -20.07 -7.01
C ARG A 45 6.90 -18.55 -6.80
N GLN A 46 5.67 -18.04 -6.70
CA GLN A 46 5.41 -16.63 -6.49
C GLN A 46 5.20 -16.31 -5.02
N GLY A 47 5.74 -15.17 -4.56
CA GLY A 47 5.56 -14.67 -3.21
C GLY A 47 4.43 -13.65 -3.12
N ILE A 48 3.82 -13.52 -1.95
CA ILE A 48 2.78 -12.52 -1.66
C ILE A 48 3.13 -11.78 -0.38
N TYR A 49 3.06 -10.46 -0.40
CA TYR A 49 3.10 -9.61 0.78
C TYR A 49 1.83 -8.76 0.88
N LEU A 50 1.10 -8.92 1.97
CA LEU A 50 -0.09 -8.12 2.28
C LEU A 50 0.23 -7.19 3.44
N CYS A 51 0.16 -5.89 3.20
CA CYS A 51 0.42 -4.84 4.17
C CYS A 51 -0.87 -4.10 4.51
N GLY A 52 -1.03 -3.69 5.77
CA GLY A 52 -2.18 -2.91 6.19
C GLY A 52 -2.18 -2.65 7.70
N PRO A 53 -3.22 -1.99 8.23
CA PRO A 53 -3.43 -1.89 9.67
C PRO A 53 -3.46 -3.25 10.34
N GLU A 54 -3.13 -3.29 11.63
CA GLU A 54 -3.11 -4.52 12.42
C GLU A 54 -4.42 -5.31 12.28
N GLY A 55 -4.31 -6.59 11.94
CA GLY A 55 -5.44 -7.50 11.72
C GLY A 55 -6.19 -7.33 10.41
N GLU A 56 -6.02 -6.26 9.66
CA GLU A 56 -6.69 -6.08 8.35
C GLU A 56 -6.09 -6.97 7.27
N ALA A 57 -4.77 -7.10 7.21
CA ALA A 57 -4.09 -7.97 6.26
C ALA A 57 -4.55 -9.44 6.43
N SER A 58 -4.72 -9.91 7.67
CA SER A 58 -5.21 -11.27 7.95
C SER A 58 -6.65 -11.47 7.47
N ARG A 59 -7.56 -10.53 7.81
CA ARG A 59 -8.96 -10.60 7.37
C ARG A 59 -9.08 -10.52 5.85
N PHE A 60 -8.26 -9.70 5.24
CA PHE A 60 -8.21 -9.55 3.80
C PHE A 60 -7.75 -10.85 3.13
N LEU A 61 -6.68 -11.48 3.67
CA LEU A 61 -6.21 -12.78 3.19
C LEU A 61 -7.26 -13.88 3.34
N GLU A 62 -7.96 -13.95 4.46
CA GLU A 62 -9.03 -14.93 4.68
C GLU A 62 -10.16 -14.78 3.65
N ASN A 63 -10.59 -13.55 3.39
CA ASN A 63 -11.61 -13.26 2.38
C ASN A 63 -11.16 -13.64 0.95
N LEU A 64 -9.89 -13.38 0.62
CA LEU A 64 -9.32 -13.78 -0.67
C LEU A 64 -9.23 -15.31 -0.79
N ALA A 65 -8.78 -15.99 0.26
CA ALA A 65 -8.65 -17.43 0.29
C ALA A 65 -10.02 -18.11 0.10
N LEU A 66 -11.05 -17.61 0.78
CA LEU A 66 -12.44 -18.08 0.62
C LEU A 66 -12.95 -17.84 -0.81
N SER A 67 -12.69 -16.67 -1.38
CA SER A 67 -13.09 -16.32 -2.75
C SER A 67 -12.38 -17.17 -3.81
N ALA A 68 -11.13 -17.54 -3.55
CA ALA A 68 -10.33 -18.40 -4.42
C ALA A 68 -10.58 -19.91 -4.18
N GLY A 69 -11.38 -20.27 -3.15
CA GLY A 69 -11.63 -21.67 -2.77
C GLY A 69 -10.37 -22.41 -2.28
N ARG A 70 -9.42 -21.70 -1.64
CA ARG A 70 -8.09 -22.19 -1.28
C ARG A 70 -7.76 -21.97 0.20
N ASP A 71 -7.12 -22.97 0.82
CA ASP A 71 -6.49 -22.81 2.14
C ASP A 71 -5.06 -22.25 1.98
N VAL A 72 -4.79 -21.11 2.58
CA VAL A 72 -3.51 -20.40 2.51
C VAL A 72 -2.70 -20.47 3.80
N ARG A 73 -3.17 -21.25 4.80
CA ARG A 73 -2.49 -21.32 6.12
C ARG A 73 -1.07 -21.90 6.03
N ALA A 74 -0.89 -22.90 5.18
CA ALA A 74 0.44 -23.47 4.92
C ALA A 74 1.37 -22.43 4.29
N ASP A 75 0.89 -21.68 3.31
CA ASP A 75 1.64 -20.63 2.63
C ASP A 75 2.11 -19.52 3.59
N VAL A 76 1.27 -19.17 4.58
CA VAL A 76 1.63 -18.22 5.64
C VAL A 76 2.66 -18.82 6.59
N ALA A 77 2.46 -20.08 7.03
CA ALA A 77 3.40 -20.76 7.91
C ALA A 77 4.78 -20.92 7.27
N GLU A 78 4.83 -21.19 5.98
CA GLU A 78 6.07 -21.28 5.18
C GLU A 78 6.62 -19.91 4.75
N ARG A 79 5.96 -18.82 5.15
CA ARG A 79 6.33 -17.43 4.79
C ARG A 79 6.45 -17.19 3.26
N ARG A 80 5.70 -17.91 2.46
CA ARG A 80 5.46 -17.59 1.06
C ARG A 80 4.46 -16.43 0.94
N ILE A 81 3.50 -16.39 1.88
CA ILE A 81 2.63 -15.25 2.10
C ILE A 81 3.05 -14.60 3.42
N ILE A 82 3.47 -13.35 3.36
CA ILE A 82 3.84 -12.55 4.53
C ILE A 82 2.75 -11.52 4.78
N LEU A 83 2.32 -11.42 6.03
CA LEU A 83 1.39 -10.38 6.49
C LEU A 83 2.20 -9.32 7.23
N GLY A 84 2.17 -8.10 6.72
CA GLY A 84 2.80 -6.94 7.31
C GLY A 84 1.79 -6.01 7.97
N HIS A 85 2.30 -5.17 8.84
CA HIS A 85 1.54 -4.09 9.47
C HIS A 85 2.16 -2.75 9.09
N GLY A 86 1.31 -1.72 9.06
CA GLY A 86 1.75 -0.38 8.76
C GLY A 86 2.43 0.31 9.95
N ASP A 87 3.22 1.33 9.65
CA ASP A 87 3.80 2.24 10.62
C ASP A 87 3.38 3.68 10.33
N ARG A 88 3.38 4.55 11.35
CA ARG A 88 3.05 5.97 11.21
C ARG A 88 4.24 6.82 10.80
N ASP A 89 5.43 6.29 10.98
CA ASP A 89 6.67 6.87 10.47
C ASP A 89 6.88 6.42 9.02
N ALA A 90 7.03 7.38 8.11
CA ALA A 90 7.11 7.10 6.69
C ALA A 90 8.40 6.36 6.29
N ASP A 91 9.52 6.64 6.96
CA ASP A 91 10.79 5.93 6.72
C ASP A 91 10.69 4.49 7.24
N GLN A 92 10.14 4.30 8.45
CA GLN A 92 9.92 2.98 9.02
C GLN A 92 8.93 2.18 8.18
N GLN A 93 7.88 2.82 7.67
CA GLN A 93 6.92 2.19 6.77
C GLN A 93 7.58 1.69 5.49
N LEU A 94 8.49 2.49 4.91
CA LEU A 94 9.23 2.07 3.73
C LEU A 94 10.13 0.85 4.04
N GLN A 95 10.80 0.82 5.19
CA GLN A 95 11.58 -0.35 5.60
C GLN A 95 10.69 -1.57 5.85
N ASN A 96 9.54 -1.40 6.53
CA ASN A 96 8.56 -2.47 6.76
C ASN A 96 8.00 -3.06 5.45
N LEU A 97 8.00 -2.28 4.37
CA LEU A 97 7.71 -2.77 3.03
C LEU A 97 8.90 -3.54 2.45
N LEU A 98 10.10 -2.92 2.44
CA LEU A 98 11.24 -3.42 1.67
C LEU A 98 11.86 -4.69 2.26
N ASP A 99 11.92 -4.82 3.58
CA ASP A 99 12.57 -5.97 4.24
C ASP A 99 11.87 -7.31 3.93
N PRO A 100 10.53 -7.43 4.04
CA PRO A 100 9.84 -8.66 3.62
C PRO A 100 9.97 -8.95 2.12
N LEU A 101 10.06 -7.91 1.26
CA LEU A 101 10.26 -8.11 -0.17
C LEU A 101 11.64 -8.68 -0.49
N ARG A 102 12.69 -8.17 0.17
CA ARG A 102 14.03 -8.73 0.08
C ARG A 102 14.04 -10.18 0.55
N GLU A 103 13.43 -10.48 1.71
CA GLU A 103 13.31 -11.85 2.21
C GLU A 103 12.69 -12.79 1.16
N LEU A 104 11.56 -12.40 0.56
CA LEU A 104 10.89 -13.22 -0.45
C LEU A 104 11.76 -13.40 -1.71
N CYS A 105 12.38 -12.34 -2.20
CA CYS A 105 13.27 -12.40 -3.36
C CYS A 105 14.51 -13.28 -3.09
N ASP A 106 15.15 -13.14 -1.93
CA ASP A 106 16.33 -13.94 -1.53
C ASP A 106 16.01 -15.44 -1.39
N ARG A 107 14.76 -15.76 -1.05
CA ARG A 107 14.25 -17.14 -1.03
C ARG A 107 13.89 -17.67 -2.41
N GLY A 108 14.01 -16.87 -3.46
CA GLY A 108 13.81 -17.26 -4.85
C GLY A 108 12.36 -17.15 -5.35
N PHE A 109 11.46 -16.51 -4.60
CA PHE A 109 10.12 -16.26 -5.10
C PHE A 109 10.11 -15.20 -6.20
N SER A 110 9.45 -15.50 -7.33
CA SER A 110 9.39 -14.59 -8.49
C SER A 110 8.16 -14.87 -9.36
N PRO A 111 7.32 -13.85 -9.68
CA PRO A 111 7.32 -12.52 -9.09
C PRO A 111 6.83 -12.49 -7.63
N VAL A 112 7.18 -11.43 -6.92
CA VAL A 112 6.59 -11.09 -5.62
C VAL A 112 5.50 -10.05 -5.82
N ARG A 113 4.30 -10.34 -5.33
CA ARG A 113 3.13 -9.45 -5.44
C ARG A 113 2.80 -8.84 -4.10
N VAL A 114 2.62 -7.54 -4.10
CA VAL A 114 2.35 -6.75 -2.90
C VAL A 114 0.99 -6.09 -3.03
N VAL A 115 0.21 -6.10 -1.96
CA VAL A 115 -1.01 -5.29 -1.85
C VAL A 115 -0.98 -4.53 -0.52
N GLY A 116 -1.21 -3.22 -0.60
CA GLY A 116 -1.34 -2.35 0.56
C GLY A 116 -2.43 -1.29 0.36
N PRO A 117 -3.30 -1.05 1.37
CA PRO A 117 -4.30 0.00 1.28
C PRO A 117 -3.67 1.37 1.55
N ALA A 118 -3.84 2.32 0.64
CA ALA A 118 -3.40 3.70 0.82
C ALA A 118 -4.19 4.44 1.91
N ALA A 119 -5.41 3.98 2.22
CA ALA A 119 -6.29 4.62 3.20
C ALA A 119 -5.66 4.78 4.59
N TRP A 120 -4.98 3.75 5.09
CA TRP A 120 -4.35 3.82 6.41
C TRP A 120 -3.16 4.80 6.42
N GLY A 121 -2.43 4.90 5.31
CA GLY A 121 -1.36 5.88 5.15
C GLY A 121 -1.88 7.30 5.29
N VAL A 122 -3.00 7.64 4.63
CA VAL A 122 -3.60 8.98 4.71
C VAL A 122 -4.17 9.29 6.09
N ILE A 123 -4.71 8.29 6.79
CA ILE A 123 -5.37 8.46 8.10
C ILE A 123 -4.37 8.28 9.25
N GLY A 124 -3.35 7.46 9.07
CA GLY A 124 -2.42 7.03 10.10
C GLY A 124 -1.18 7.92 10.27
N TYR A 125 -0.77 8.63 9.24
CA TYR A 125 0.40 9.51 9.30
C TYR A 125 0.11 10.82 10.07
N ALA A 126 1.16 11.38 10.67
CA ALA A 126 1.07 12.65 11.38
C ALA A 126 0.75 13.82 10.42
N ALA A 127 1.23 13.74 9.18
CA ALA A 127 0.95 14.72 8.15
C ALA A 127 0.64 14.02 6.81
N PRO A 128 -0.29 14.56 5.99
CA PRO A 128 -0.59 14.01 4.66
C PRO A 128 0.65 13.92 3.74
N GLU A 129 1.64 14.75 3.98
CA GLU A 129 2.89 14.82 3.23
C GLU A 129 3.77 13.59 3.47
N ASP A 130 3.74 13.03 4.67
CA ASP A 130 4.46 11.79 5.01
C ASP A 130 3.97 10.63 4.15
N PHE A 131 2.65 10.57 3.92
CA PHE A 131 2.07 9.60 3.00
C PHE A 131 2.57 9.81 1.56
N LEU A 132 2.54 11.05 1.06
CA LEU A 132 2.98 11.36 -0.29
C LEU A 132 4.50 11.13 -0.46
N TRP A 133 5.28 11.42 0.58
CA TRP A 133 6.69 11.10 0.60
C TRP A 133 6.91 9.59 0.48
N TYR A 134 6.24 8.80 1.32
CA TYR A 134 6.30 7.33 1.27
C TYR A 134 5.94 6.79 -0.12
N GLU A 135 4.78 7.17 -0.66
CA GLU A 135 4.31 6.71 -1.97
C GLU A 135 5.31 7.02 -3.10
N SER A 136 5.93 8.20 -3.06
CA SER A 136 6.94 8.59 -4.07
C SER A 136 8.22 7.75 -3.99
N ARG A 137 8.51 7.13 -2.83
CA ARG A 137 9.73 6.35 -2.57
C ARG A 137 9.57 4.84 -2.81
N VAL A 138 8.35 4.35 -2.94
CA VAL A 138 8.12 2.91 -3.15
C VAL A 138 8.80 2.41 -4.42
N LEU A 139 8.56 3.03 -5.57
CA LEU A 139 9.17 2.58 -6.83
C LEU A 139 10.70 2.59 -6.79
N PRO A 140 11.39 3.67 -6.41
CA PRO A 140 12.84 3.65 -6.25
C PRO A 140 13.34 2.59 -5.26
N GLY A 141 12.58 2.34 -4.20
CA GLY A 141 12.95 1.34 -3.19
C GLY A 141 12.94 -0.10 -3.70
N ILE A 142 12.16 -0.38 -4.73
CA ILE A 142 12.03 -1.73 -5.33
C ILE A 142 12.80 -1.90 -6.65
N GLU A 143 13.44 -0.86 -7.19
CA GLU A 143 14.12 -0.91 -8.50
C GLU A 143 15.18 -2.02 -8.58
N ASP A 144 15.89 -2.29 -7.48
CA ASP A 144 16.88 -3.36 -7.41
C ASP A 144 16.25 -4.75 -7.23
N LEU A 145 14.96 -4.82 -6.90
CA LEU A 145 14.21 -6.06 -6.69
C LEU A 145 13.47 -6.47 -7.98
N GLN A 146 14.19 -6.86 -9.00
CA GLN A 146 13.77 -7.03 -10.41
C GLN A 146 12.45 -7.79 -10.67
N ALA A 147 11.83 -8.38 -9.66
CA ALA A 147 10.64 -9.22 -9.81
C ALA A 147 9.50 -8.82 -8.85
N VAL A 148 9.41 -7.54 -8.47
CA VAL A 148 8.41 -7.05 -7.51
C VAL A 148 7.35 -6.20 -8.19
N ALA A 149 6.07 -6.47 -7.90
CA ALA A 149 4.93 -5.66 -8.31
C ALA A 149 4.13 -5.21 -7.08
N VAL A 150 4.03 -3.90 -6.87
CA VAL A 150 3.33 -3.30 -5.74
C VAL A 150 2.04 -2.65 -6.21
N MET A 151 0.91 -3.12 -5.68
CA MET A 151 -0.42 -2.54 -5.86
C MET A 151 -0.81 -1.76 -4.60
N CYS A 152 -0.97 -0.44 -4.70
CA CYS A 152 -1.60 0.37 -3.67
C CYS A 152 -3.09 0.56 -3.98
N THR A 153 -3.97 0.32 -3.00
CA THR A 153 -5.42 0.43 -3.21
C THR A 153 -5.96 1.72 -2.64
N TYR A 154 -6.74 2.46 -3.45
CA TYR A 154 -7.28 3.78 -3.16
C TYR A 154 -8.80 3.76 -3.18
N ASP A 155 -9.44 3.94 -2.03
CA ASP A 155 -10.89 4.09 -1.93
C ASP A 155 -11.30 5.52 -2.29
N ALA A 156 -11.74 5.73 -3.52
CA ALA A 156 -12.13 7.06 -4.02
C ALA A 156 -13.42 7.61 -3.36
N ALA A 157 -14.21 6.77 -2.70
CA ALA A 157 -15.37 7.21 -1.94
C ALA A 157 -14.99 7.80 -0.57
N ARG A 158 -13.82 7.42 -0.02
CA ARG A 158 -13.39 7.79 1.34
C ARG A 158 -12.18 8.74 1.35
N LEU A 159 -11.32 8.65 0.37
CA LEU A 159 -10.10 9.44 0.29
C LEU A 159 -10.36 10.83 -0.30
N PRO A 160 -9.68 11.88 0.19
CA PRO A 160 -9.77 13.19 -0.42
C PRO A 160 -9.18 13.18 -1.84
N ALA A 161 -9.75 14.01 -2.74
CA ALA A 161 -9.30 14.07 -4.14
C ALA A 161 -7.78 14.28 -4.30
N ARG A 162 -7.15 15.04 -3.38
CA ARG A 162 -5.69 15.23 -3.38
C ARG A 162 -4.91 13.92 -3.18
N ALA A 163 -5.41 12.97 -2.40
CA ALA A 163 -4.77 11.67 -2.23
C ALA A 163 -4.84 10.85 -3.52
N ILE A 164 -5.95 10.97 -4.27
CA ILE A 164 -6.08 10.33 -5.57
C ILE A 164 -5.14 10.98 -6.59
N VAL A 165 -5.17 12.32 -6.71
CA VAL A 165 -4.38 13.02 -7.73
C VAL A 165 -2.88 12.92 -7.41
N TYR A 166 -2.48 13.31 -6.21
CA TYR A 166 -1.05 13.41 -5.84
C TYR A 166 -0.47 12.07 -5.39
N GLY A 167 -1.26 11.20 -4.79
CA GLY A 167 -0.86 9.83 -4.44
C GLY A 167 -1.04 8.88 -5.63
N ALA A 168 -2.28 8.50 -5.98
CA ALA A 168 -2.50 7.44 -6.95
C ALA A 168 -2.00 7.78 -8.36
N LEU A 169 -2.29 8.99 -8.89
CA LEU A 169 -1.98 9.29 -10.30
C LEU A 169 -0.54 9.76 -10.53
N GLU A 170 0.06 10.49 -9.57
CA GLU A 170 1.38 11.10 -9.79
C GLU A 170 2.56 10.23 -9.33
N THR A 171 2.35 9.30 -8.37
CA THR A 171 3.43 8.44 -7.85
C THR A 171 3.44 7.03 -8.46
N HIS A 172 2.40 6.64 -9.19
CA HIS A 172 2.25 5.31 -9.76
C HIS A 172 2.40 5.32 -11.29
N THR A 173 3.14 4.36 -11.80
CA THR A 173 3.38 4.24 -13.26
C THR A 173 2.13 3.84 -14.04
N HIS A 174 1.23 3.09 -13.39
CA HIS A 174 -0.03 2.61 -13.97
C HIS A 174 -1.16 2.74 -12.94
N THR A 175 -2.39 2.78 -13.46
CA THR A 175 -3.60 2.75 -12.65
C THR A 175 -4.59 1.72 -13.18
N ILE A 176 -5.36 1.13 -12.25
CA ILE A 176 -6.55 0.34 -12.58
C ILE A 176 -7.76 1.15 -12.10
N ILE A 177 -8.65 1.48 -13.01
CA ILE A 177 -9.92 2.19 -12.75
C ILE A 177 -11.00 1.42 -13.50
N ASP A 178 -12.09 1.07 -12.82
CA ASP A 178 -13.18 0.26 -13.42
C ASP A 178 -12.68 -1.04 -14.07
N GLY A 179 -11.65 -1.65 -13.51
CA GLY A 179 -11.02 -2.86 -14.03
C GLY A 179 -10.11 -2.66 -15.25
N VAL A 180 -9.93 -1.41 -15.71
CA VAL A 180 -9.09 -1.08 -16.87
C VAL A 180 -7.70 -0.66 -16.40
N LEU A 181 -6.68 -1.44 -16.76
CA LEU A 181 -5.27 -1.11 -16.55
C LEU A 181 -4.80 -0.12 -17.63
N SER A 182 -4.21 1.00 -17.21
CA SER A 182 -3.63 1.99 -18.12
C SER A 182 -2.36 2.62 -17.52
N ALA A 183 -1.45 3.08 -18.38
CA ALA A 183 -0.34 3.91 -17.93
C ALA A 183 -0.86 5.21 -17.33
N SER A 184 -0.26 5.68 -16.25
CA SER A 184 -0.62 6.97 -15.65
C SER A 184 0.06 8.12 -16.42
N PRO A 185 -0.69 8.96 -17.12
CA PRO A 185 -0.10 10.09 -17.86
C PRO A 185 0.44 11.18 -16.95
N SER A 186 0.06 11.16 -15.68
CA SER A 186 0.51 12.13 -14.66
C SER A 186 1.71 11.64 -13.86
N PHE A 187 2.18 10.42 -14.09
CA PHE A 187 3.31 9.85 -13.34
C PHE A 187 4.53 10.77 -13.35
N MET A 188 5.13 10.94 -12.20
CA MET A 188 6.38 11.66 -12.00
C MET A 188 7.42 10.75 -11.33
N SER A 189 8.68 10.82 -11.78
CA SER A 189 9.78 10.20 -11.03
C SER A 189 9.87 10.80 -9.63
N ALA A 190 10.39 10.03 -8.65
CA ALA A 190 10.51 10.47 -7.26
C ALA A 190 11.20 11.84 -7.13
N ASP A 191 12.32 12.05 -7.82
CA ASP A 191 13.06 13.32 -7.78
C ASP A 191 12.22 14.50 -8.29
N ARG A 192 11.47 14.31 -9.36
CA ARG A 192 10.59 15.35 -9.90
C ARG A 192 9.43 15.61 -8.96
N TYR A 193 8.85 14.53 -8.41
CA TYR A 193 7.73 14.60 -7.46
C TYR A 193 8.13 15.39 -6.21
N LEU A 194 9.24 15.02 -5.56
CA LEU A 194 9.75 15.69 -4.37
C LEU A 194 9.98 17.18 -4.62
N LYS A 195 10.64 17.52 -5.73
CA LYS A 195 10.90 18.93 -6.11
C LYS A 195 9.63 19.71 -6.44
N THR A 196 8.61 19.07 -6.97
CA THR A 196 7.41 19.77 -7.48
C THR A 196 6.31 19.86 -6.42
N ARG A 197 6.17 18.84 -5.57
CA ARG A 197 5.05 18.71 -4.64
C ARG A 197 5.44 18.96 -3.20
N LEU A 198 6.57 18.42 -2.73
CA LEU A 198 6.92 18.51 -1.31
C LEU A 198 7.70 19.77 -0.96
N ILE A 199 8.46 20.39 -1.90
CA ILE A 199 9.19 21.64 -1.64
C ILE A 199 8.24 22.86 -1.62
N HIS A 200 7.12 22.80 -2.33
CA HIS A 200 6.17 23.93 -2.42
C HIS A 200 5.03 23.87 -1.41
N LEU A 201 5.06 22.92 -0.48
CA LEU A 201 4.10 22.90 0.61
C LEU A 201 4.52 23.94 1.65
N PRO A 202 3.66 24.92 2.00
CA PRO A 202 4.05 26.10 2.78
C PRO A 202 4.52 25.83 4.22
N TRP A 203 4.47 24.59 4.68
CA TRP A 203 4.91 24.14 6.01
C TRP A 203 6.23 23.35 6.02
N LEU A 204 6.91 23.22 4.88
CA LEU A 204 8.26 22.65 4.79
C LEU A 204 9.29 23.76 4.50
N GLU A 205 9.46 24.70 5.45
CA GLU A 205 10.63 25.57 5.41
C GLU A 205 11.89 24.74 5.70
N PRO A 206 12.95 24.85 4.88
CA PRO A 206 14.19 24.13 5.12
C PRO A 206 14.81 24.58 6.44
N GLY A 207 14.75 23.73 7.47
CA GLY A 207 15.38 23.98 8.76
C GLY A 207 14.48 24.10 9.97
N GLU A 208 13.17 24.01 9.86
CA GLU A 208 12.29 23.83 11.02
C GLU A 208 12.25 22.36 11.40
N GLU A 209 12.79 22.04 12.58
CA GLU A 209 12.56 20.75 13.24
C GLU A 209 11.06 20.58 13.45
N ARG A 210 10.49 19.47 12.99
CA ARG A 210 9.08 19.14 13.20
C ARG A 210 8.77 19.23 14.70
N PRO A 211 7.73 19.99 15.13
CA PRO A 211 7.32 19.91 16.51
C PRO A 211 6.86 18.48 16.79
N VAL A 212 7.57 17.81 17.68
CA VAL A 212 7.11 16.54 18.26
C VAL A 212 5.83 16.87 19.00
N THR A 213 4.68 16.49 18.44
CA THR A 213 3.41 16.60 19.15
C THR A 213 3.48 15.62 20.31
N GLU A 214 3.77 16.13 21.50
CA GLU A 214 3.55 15.40 22.74
C GLU A 214 2.08 14.95 22.75
N THR A 215 1.88 13.64 22.72
CA THR A 215 0.58 13.04 22.93
C THR A 215 0.15 13.36 24.36
N SER A 216 -0.69 14.38 24.52
CA SER A 216 -1.35 14.64 25.79
C SER A 216 -2.29 13.49 26.09
N GLU A 217 -1.82 12.58 26.96
CA GLU A 217 -2.69 11.73 27.76
C GLU A 217 -3.47 12.61 28.74
N ASP A 218 -4.57 13.17 28.32
CA ASP A 218 -5.55 13.74 29.23
C ASP A 218 -6.88 13.02 29.04
N HIS A 219 -7.09 12.08 29.91
CA HIS A 219 -8.35 11.39 30.11
C HIS A 219 -9.14 12.14 31.20
N PRO A 220 -10.18 12.89 30.92
CA PRO A 220 -11.08 13.37 31.98
C PRO A 220 -12.33 12.50 32.04
N GLY A 221 -12.23 11.42 32.76
CA GLY A 221 -13.37 10.62 33.21
C GLY A 221 -13.70 10.86 34.66
N ARG A 222 -14.31 11.99 35.01
CA ARG A 222 -15.00 12.16 36.30
C ARG A 222 -16.41 12.71 36.10
N VAL A 223 -17.37 11.80 36.12
CA VAL A 223 -18.80 12.12 36.27
C VAL A 223 -19.08 12.57 37.69
N PRO A 224 -19.72 13.74 37.95
CA PRO A 224 -20.15 14.13 39.27
C PRO A 224 -21.39 13.33 39.68
N ARG A 225 -21.31 12.65 40.83
CA ARG A 225 -22.48 12.05 41.48
C ARG A 225 -23.40 13.15 42.01
N SER A 226 -24.63 13.21 41.52
CA SER A 226 -25.71 14.03 42.09
C SER A 226 -26.08 13.53 43.46
N ARG A 227 -25.99 14.41 44.50
CA ARG A 227 -26.62 14.20 45.81
C ARG A 227 -28.12 14.51 45.67
N LYS A 228 -28.94 13.51 45.98
CA LYS A 228 -30.36 13.70 46.29
C LYS A 228 -30.49 14.32 47.68
N ARG A 229 -31.34 15.33 47.82
CA ARG A 229 -32.23 15.59 48.93
C ARG A 229 -33.66 15.44 48.46
#